data_dec7f6d002bca111c690e6344c9f7f66
#
_entry.id   dec7f6d002bca111c690e6344c9f7f66
#
_cell.length_a   1.000
_cell.length_b   1.000
_cell.length_c   1.000
_cell.angle_alpha   90.00
_cell.angle_beta   90.00
_cell.angle_gamma   90.00
#
_symmetry.space_group_name_H-M   'P 1'
#
loop_
_entity.id
_entity.type
_entity.pdbx_description
1 polymer ?
#
loop_
_entity_poly.entity_id
_entity_poly.type
_entity_poly.pdbx_seq_one_letter_code
_entity_poly.pdbx_strand_id
1 'polypeptide(L)'
;MMLGVLNQIPIVTISLVLVAFLQSLHVSNAVADINDINASSDAKYDFLVVCIDVEEESREYIEEKINGQLEKDKRKLNDNTKLMIFEHKICMESWFWGNRKILKDNPQNPLMLKYLRFYNVKNDDPELMDNIDSEEFATKAQFHFQYLRCVMQERNIRYSKNNPKEVCNLKYLEELINRFNKTGHISSFGRWYKFITNLKLKVGK
;
A
#
# COMPACT_ATOMS: atom_id res chain seq x y z
N MET A 1 7.66 2.44 7.42
CA MET A 1 8.19 1.11 7.77
C MET A 1 8.55 0.23 6.56
N MET A 2 7.95 0.41 5.37
CA MET A 2 8.52 -0.09 4.09
C MET A 2 9.86 0.58 3.71
N LEU A 3 10.23 1.69 4.31
CA LEU A 3 11.54 2.35 4.16
C LEU A 3 12.73 1.43 4.49
N GLY A 4 12.58 0.47 5.40
CA GLY A 4 13.66 -0.47 5.75
C GLY A 4 14.06 -1.43 4.63
N VAL A 5 13.15 -1.73 3.69
CA VAL A 5 13.43 -2.58 2.52
C VAL A 5 14.10 -1.76 1.41
N LEU A 6 13.84 -0.46 1.36
CA LEU A 6 14.49 0.45 0.41
C LEU A 6 15.96 0.70 0.76
N ASN A 7 16.35 0.60 2.04
CA ASN A 7 17.73 0.77 2.49
C ASN A 7 18.70 -0.36 2.08
N GLN A 8 18.21 -1.48 1.54
CA GLN A 8 19.07 -2.54 0.95
C GLN A 8 19.26 -2.39 -0.56
N ILE A 9 18.72 -1.32 -1.14
CA ILE A 9 18.99 -0.94 -2.52
C ILE A 9 20.31 -0.19 -2.52
N PRO A 10 21.32 -0.58 -3.32
CA PRO A 10 22.59 0.14 -3.35
C PRO A 10 22.32 1.61 -3.65
N ILE A 11 22.87 2.49 -2.82
CA ILE A 11 22.77 3.94 -2.91
C ILE A 11 23.51 4.36 -4.18
N VAL A 12 22.82 4.38 -5.29
CA VAL A 12 23.21 5.16 -6.45
C VAL A 12 22.34 6.42 -6.35
N THR A 13 22.93 7.60 -6.47
CA THR A 13 22.36 8.93 -6.31
C THR A 13 20.88 8.98 -6.71
N ILE A 14 19.99 8.60 -5.78
CA ILE A 14 18.56 8.63 -6.00
C ILE A 14 18.20 10.09 -5.84
N SER A 15 17.69 10.67 -6.90
CA SER A 15 16.86 11.84 -6.81
C SER A 15 15.91 11.65 -5.64
N LEU A 16 15.91 12.57 -4.70
CA LEU A 16 15.26 12.39 -3.40
C LEU A 16 13.76 12.09 -3.64
N VAL A 17 13.32 10.91 -3.20
CA VAL A 17 11.90 10.54 -3.19
C VAL A 17 11.39 10.67 -1.77
N LEU A 18 10.52 11.63 -1.49
CA LEU A 18 9.80 11.68 -0.23
C LEU A 18 8.55 10.79 -0.35
N VAL A 19 8.43 9.82 0.54
CA VAL A 19 7.27 8.93 0.59
C VAL A 19 6.44 9.27 1.82
N ALA A 20 5.28 9.86 1.59
CA ALA A 20 4.28 10.08 2.62
C ALA A 20 3.31 8.89 2.68
N PHE A 21 3.25 8.20 3.83
CA PHE A 21 2.25 7.17 4.09
C PHE A 21 1.09 7.76 4.88
N LEU A 22 -0.03 7.96 4.23
CA LEU A 22 -1.24 8.45 4.87
C LEU A 22 -2.11 7.24 5.28
N GLN A 23 -2.12 6.90 6.58
CA GLN A 23 -2.95 5.81 7.13
C GLN A 23 -4.42 6.19 7.36
N SER A 24 -4.77 7.44 7.12
CA SER A 24 -6.15 7.95 7.18
C SER A 24 -6.27 9.14 6.25
N LEU A 25 -7.47 9.40 5.76
CA LEU A 25 -7.90 10.45 4.82
C LEU A 25 -7.51 11.91 5.19
N HIS A 26 -6.38 12.12 5.84
CA HIS A 26 -5.91 13.47 6.14
C HIS A 26 -5.02 13.98 5.00
N VAL A 27 -5.66 14.45 3.93
CA VAL A 27 -5.04 15.27 2.87
C VAL A 27 -4.19 16.41 3.47
N SER A 28 -4.55 16.90 4.66
CA SER A 28 -3.77 17.87 5.43
C SER A 28 -2.33 17.45 5.69
N ASN A 29 -2.05 16.17 5.87
CA ASN A 29 -0.68 15.69 6.09
C ASN A 29 0.14 15.74 4.80
N ALA A 30 -0.44 15.33 3.65
CA ALA A 30 0.24 15.47 2.37
C ALA A 30 0.53 16.94 2.04
N VAL A 31 -0.38 17.85 2.38
CA VAL A 31 -0.19 19.28 2.21
C VAL A 31 0.87 19.85 3.16
N ALA A 32 0.97 19.33 4.40
CA ALA A 32 2.04 19.69 5.33
C ALA A 32 3.42 19.26 4.78
N ASP A 33 3.54 18.02 4.29
CA ASP A 33 4.76 17.50 3.67
C ASP A 33 5.17 18.33 2.43
N ILE A 34 4.20 18.78 1.63
CA ILE A 34 4.45 19.69 0.49
C ILE A 34 5.06 21.02 0.98
N ASN A 35 4.64 21.50 2.13
CA ASN A 35 5.20 22.73 2.71
C ASN A 35 6.66 22.55 3.12
N ASP A 36 6.98 21.45 3.75
CA ASP A 36 8.35 21.12 4.17
C ASP A 36 9.27 20.96 2.95
N ILE A 37 8.76 20.33 1.87
CA ILE A 37 9.47 20.21 0.59
C ILE A 37 9.76 21.60 -0.01
N ASN A 38 8.75 22.47 -0.05
CA ASN A 38 8.88 23.82 -0.64
C ASN A 38 9.73 24.76 0.21
N ALA A 39 9.74 24.58 1.54
CA ALA A 39 10.54 25.39 2.46
C ALA A 39 12.03 25.01 2.44
N SER A 40 12.36 23.81 2.01
CA SER A 40 13.74 23.33 1.91
C SER A 40 14.38 23.84 0.61
N SER A 41 15.17 24.90 0.69
CA SER A 41 15.87 25.50 -0.45
C SER A 41 16.85 24.57 -1.16
N ASP A 42 17.30 23.52 -0.48
CA ASP A 42 18.36 22.61 -0.93
C ASP A 42 17.85 21.20 -1.30
N ALA A 43 16.64 20.84 -0.91
CA ALA A 43 16.06 19.52 -1.19
C ALA A 43 15.31 19.52 -2.53
N LYS A 44 15.98 19.07 -3.58
CA LYS A 44 15.36 18.87 -4.90
C LYS A 44 14.76 17.47 -4.96
N TYR A 45 13.48 17.37 -4.60
CA TYR A 45 12.74 16.13 -4.78
C TYR A 45 12.17 16.07 -6.20
N ASP A 46 12.47 15.00 -6.94
CA ASP A 46 11.84 14.77 -8.25
C ASP A 46 10.41 14.24 -8.10
N PHE A 47 10.13 13.55 -7.01
CA PHE A 47 8.82 12.94 -6.75
C PHE A 47 8.38 13.12 -5.30
N LEU A 48 7.12 13.53 -5.14
CA LEU A 48 6.35 13.35 -3.92
C LEU A 48 5.45 12.12 -4.13
N VAL A 49 5.68 11.06 -3.36
CA VAL A 49 4.91 9.83 -3.45
C VAL A 49 3.94 9.74 -2.29
N VAL A 50 2.65 9.74 -2.59
CA VAL A 50 1.57 9.57 -1.62
C VAL A 50 1.02 8.15 -1.73
N CYS A 51 1.08 7.37 -0.64
CA CYS A 51 0.47 6.06 -0.52
C CYS A 51 -0.73 6.15 0.42
N ILE A 52 -1.93 5.75 -0.04
CA ILE A 52 -3.18 5.97 0.68
C ILE A 52 -4.15 4.80 0.53
N ASP A 53 -4.84 4.44 1.61
CA ASP A 53 -5.97 3.51 1.57
C ASP A 53 -7.19 4.24 1.01
N VAL A 54 -7.81 3.72 -0.06
CA VAL A 54 -8.91 4.44 -0.74
C VAL A 54 -10.28 3.79 -0.59
N GLU A 55 -10.34 2.61 0.05
CA GLU A 55 -11.57 1.83 0.22
C GLU A 55 -12.51 1.86 -1.01
N GLU A 56 -13.40 2.86 -1.08
CA GLU A 56 -14.36 3.05 -2.18
C GLU A 56 -14.08 4.32 -3.01
N GLU A 57 -13.10 5.15 -2.61
CA GLU A 57 -12.76 6.36 -3.34
C GLU A 57 -11.87 6.06 -4.56
N SER A 58 -11.89 6.95 -5.55
CA SER A 58 -10.99 6.85 -6.69
C SER A 58 -9.69 7.63 -6.45
N ARG A 59 -8.63 7.22 -7.14
CA ARG A 59 -7.36 7.95 -7.15
C ARG A 59 -7.56 9.40 -7.61
N GLU A 60 -8.37 9.61 -8.62
CA GLU A 60 -8.68 10.92 -9.20
C GLU A 60 -9.32 11.83 -8.16
N TYR A 61 -10.24 11.30 -7.36
CA TYR A 61 -10.86 12.03 -6.26
C TYR A 61 -9.85 12.45 -5.18
N ILE A 62 -8.90 11.59 -4.84
CA ILE A 62 -7.82 11.93 -3.91
C ILE A 62 -6.92 13.03 -4.48
N GLU A 63 -6.58 12.94 -5.76
CA GLU A 63 -5.78 13.96 -6.46
C GLU A 63 -6.49 15.32 -6.45
N GLU A 64 -7.79 15.35 -6.74
CA GLU A 64 -8.62 16.56 -6.66
C GLU A 64 -8.66 17.15 -5.24
N LYS A 65 -8.80 16.30 -4.21
CA LYS A 65 -8.76 16.75 -2.82
C LYS A 65 -7.41 17.40 -2.46
N ILE A 66 -6.29 16.81 -2.86
CA ILE A 66 -4.95 17.36 -2.60
C ILE A 66 -4.82 18.71 -3.32
N ASN A 67 -5.13 18.77 -4.59
CA ASN A 67 -5.04 19.99 -5.39
C ASN A 67 -5.96 21.09 -4.84
N GLY A 68 -7.21 20.76 -4.51
CA GLY A 68 -8.16 21.71 -3.93
C GLY A 68 -7.71 22.26 -2.55
N GLN A 69 -7.02 21.46 -1.75
CA GLN A 69 -6.46 21.95 -0.50
C GLN A 69 -5.24 22.87 -0.73
N LEU A 70 -4.37 22.53 -1.69
CA LEU A 70 -3.25 23.37 -2.09
C LEU A 70 -3.73 24.75 -2.59
N GLU A 71 -4.77 24.77 -3.42
CA GLU A 71 -5.37 26.01 -3.90
C GLU A 71 -5.93 26.89 -2.76
N LYS A 72 -6.66 26.26 -1.82
CA LYS A 72 -7.19 26.98 -0.63
C LYS A 72 -6.06 27.60 0.20
N ASP A 73 -4.96 26.89 0.35
CA ASP A 73 -3.81 27.34 1.12
C ASP A 73 -2.91 28.31 0.30
N LYS A 74 -3.29 28.62 -0.97
CA LYS A 74 -2.51 29.41 -1.92
C LYS A 74 -1.08 28.86 -2.11
N ARG A 75 -0.98 27.55 -2.22
CA ARG A 75 0.29 26.81 -2.33
C ARG A 75 0.27 25.95 -3.59
N LYS A 76 1.44 25.66 -4.11
CA LYS A 76 1.62 24.72 -5.20
C LYS A 76 2.84 23.84 -4.92
N LEU A 77 2.83 22.63 -5.46
CA LEU A 77 4.05 21.82 -5.48
C LEU A 77 5.09 22.50 -6.37
N ASN A 78 6.36 22.36 -6.00
CA ASN A 78 7.48 22.87 -6.79
C ASN A 78 7.39 22.31 -8.24
N ASP A 79 7.62 23.16 -9.23
CA ASP A 79 7.52 22.83 -10.66
C ASP A 79 8.40 21.64 -11.08
N ASN A 80 9.48 21.37 -10.34
CA ASN A 80 10.41 20.26 -10.58
C ASN A 80 9.99 18.97 -9.89
N THR A 81 8.99 18.99 -8.99
CA THR A 81 8.55 17.83 -8.21
C THR A 81 7.22 17.30 -8.74
N LYS A 82 7.15 16.01 -9.05
CA LYS A 82 5.93 15.36 -9.53
C LYS A 82 5.18 14.67 -8.39
N LEU A 83 3.89 14.95 -8.28
CA LEU A 83 3.00 14.21 -7.39
C LEU A 83 2.69 12.84 -8.00
N MET A 84 2.93 11.78 -7.23
CA MET A 84 2.60 10.41 -7.57
C MET A 84 1.73 9.81 -6.48
N ILE A 85 0.50 9.42 -6.83
CA ILE A 85 -0.45 8.83 -5.89
C ILE A 85 -0.55 7.33 -6.18
N PHE A 86 -0.30 6.51 -5.13
CA PHE A 86 -0.45 5.07 -5.16
C PHE A 86 -1.50 4.67 -4.13
N GLU A 87 -2.65 4.28 -4.62
CA GLU A 87 -3.71 3.78 -3.77
C GLU A 87 -3.45 2.33 -3.36
N HIS A 88 -3.75 2.00 -2.11
CA HIS A 88 -4.12 0.65 -1.70
C HIS A 88 -5.62 0.54 -1.93
N LYS A 89 -6.04 -0.24 -2.90
CA LYS A 89 -7.41 -0.21 -3.45
C LYS A 89 -8.51 -0.44 -2.40
N ILE A 90 -8.24 -1.13 -1.34
CA ILE A 90 -9.10 -1.22 -0.15
C ILE A 90 -8.28 -0.72 1.05
N CYS A 91 -7.20 -1.43 1.36
CA CYS A 91 -6.28 -1.09 2.43
C CYS A 91 -4.93 -1.79 2.19
N MET A 92 -3.92 -1.46 2.97
CA MET A 92 -2.60 -2.09 2.89
C MET A 92 -2.66 -3.62 3.06
N GLU A 93 -3.60 -4.14 3.85
CA GLU A 93 -3.77 -5.58 4.06
C GLU A 93 -4.12 -6.32 2.77
N SER A 94 -4.74 -5.64 1.78
CA SER A 94 -5.00 -6.22 0.46
C SER A 94 -3.71 -6.61 -0.26
N TRP A 95 -2.64 -5.84 -0.10
CA TRP A 95 -1.31 -6.20 -0.64
C TRP A 95 -0.69 -7.39 0.09
N PHE A 96 -0.90 -7.49 1.41
CA PHE A 96 -0.33 -8.59 2.19
C PHE A 96 -0.89 -9.96 1.80
N TRP A 97 -2.08 -10.02 1.22
CA TRP A 97 -2.62 -11.22 0.60
C TRP A 97 -1.82 -11.72 -0.62
N GLY A 98 -0.89 -10.91 -1.12
CA GLY A 98 0.01 -11.32 -2.20
C GLY A 98 0.83 -12.56 -1.86
N ASN A 99 1.19 -12.75 -0.59
CA ASN A 99 1.87 -13.96 -0.16
C ASN A 99 0.87 -15.10 0.12
N ARG A 100 0.58 -15.91 -0.90
CA ARG A 100 -0.32 -17.07 -0.80
C ARG A 100 0.19 -18.18 0.13
N LYS A 101 1.49 -18.19 0.47
CA LYS A 101 2.11 -19.20 1.35
C LYS A 101 1.68 -19.06 2.81
N ILE A 102 1.10 -17.92 3.18
CA ILE A 102 0.53 -17.76 4.53
C ILE A 102 -0.73 -18.60 4.76
N LEU A 103 -1.44 -18.98 3.70
CA LEU A 103 -2.61 -19.84 3.77
C LEU A 103 -2.18 -21.30 3.96
N LYS A 104 -2.73 -21.95 4.97
CA LYS A 104 -2.61 -23.41 5.12
C LYS A 104 -3.45 -24.12 4.06
N ASP A 105 -2.98 -25.27 3.61
CA ASP A 105 -3.78 -26.10 2.69
C ASP A 105 -4.97 -26.73 3.39
N ASN A 106 -4.81 -27.09 4.68
CA ASN A 106 -5.86 -27.65 5.53
C ASN A 106 -6.03 -26.82 6.80
N PRO A 107 -6.71 -25.66 6.72
CA PRO A 107 -6.97 -24.83 7.89
C PRO A 107 -7.94 -25.54 8.84
N GLN A 108 -7.76 -25.34 10.16
CA GLN A 108 -8.58 -25.96 11.20
C GLN A 108 -9.49 -24.96 11.91
N ASN A 109 -9.20 -23.67 11.80
CA ASN A 109 -9.98 -22.63 12.45
C ASN A 109 -11.35 -22.47 11.72
N PRO A 110 -12.49 -22.67 12.41
CA PRO A 110 -13.82 -22.58 11.80
C PRO A 110 -14.11 -21.20 11.18
N LEU A 111 -13.61 -20.12 11.81
CA LEU A 111 -13.78 -18.77 11.30
C LEU A 111 -13.00 -18.56 10.00
N MET A 112 -11.78 -19.08 9.93
CA MET A 112 -11.00 -19.05 8.70
C MET A 112 -11.69 -19.84 7.57
N LEU A 113 -12.30 -21.00 7.88
CA LEU A 113 -13.07 -21.77 6.91
C LEU A 113 -14.31 -21.01 6.43
N LYS A 114 -15.01 -20.26 7.33
CA LYS A 114 -16.11 -19.37 6.95
C LYS A 114 -15.63 -18.33 5.93
N TYR A 115 -14.51 -17.65 6.21
CA TYR A 115 -13.97 -16.62 5.33
C TYR A 115 -13.49 -17.16 3.99
N LEU A 116 -12.79 -18.31 3.98
CA LEU A 116 -12.36 -18.96 2.75
C LEU A 116 -13.52 -19.41 1.85
N ARG A 117 -14.65 -19.82 2.42
CA ARG A 117 -15.87 -20.14 1.66
C ARG A 117 -16.50 -18.91 1.04
N PHE A 118 -16.43 -17.78 1.73
CA PHE A 118 -16.93 -16.51 1.21
C PHE A 118 -16.05 -15.98 0.09
N TYR A 119 -14.73 -15.92 0.32
CA TYR A 119 -13.77 -15.43 -0.67
C TYR A 119 -12.42 -16.16 -0.55
N ASN A 120 -12.03 -16.87 -1.59
CA ASN A 120 -10.79 -17.63 -1.58
C ASN A 120 -9.60 -16.78 -2.03
N VAL A 121 -9.03 -16.02 -1.12
CA VAL A 121 -7.86 -15.15 -1.38
C VAL A 121 -6.62 -15.90 -1.90
N LYS A 122 -6.58 -17.25 -1.86
CA LYS A 122 -5.51 -18.04 -2.47
C LYS A 122 -5.62 -18.04 -4.00
N ASN A 123 -6.84 -18.04 -4.52
CA ASN A 123 -7.13 -18.18 -5.95
C ASN A 123 -7.55 -16.85 -6.58
N ASP A 124 -8.33 -16.04 -5.84
CA ASP A 124 -9.03 -14.87 -6.34
C ASP A 124 -8.29 -13.58 -5.97
N ASP A 125 -8.50 -12.51 -6.75
CA ASP A 125 -7.82 -11.23 -6.52
C ASP A 125 -8.29 -10.56 -5.22
N PRO A 126 -7.41 -10.38 -4.21
CA PRO A 126 -7.80 -9.74 -2.95
C PRO A 126 -8.38 -8.34 -3.08
N GLU A 127 -8.04 -7.61 -4.15
CA GLU A 127 -8.59 -6.27 -4.39
C GLU A 127 -10.07 -6.28 -4.83
N LEU A 128 -10.61 -7.47 -5.11
CA LEU A 128 -12.02 -7.66 -5.47
C LEU A 128 -12.84 -8.26 -4.31
N MET A 129 -12.21 -8.52 -3.15
CA MET A 129 -12.88 -9.09 -2.01
C MET A 129 -13.79 -8.05 -1.34
N ASP A 130 -15.07 -8.35 -1.29
CA ASP A 130 -16.08 -7.51 -0.62
C ASP A 130 -16.15 -7.79 0.88
N ASN A 131 -16.98 -7.06 1.60
CA ASN A 131 -17.30 -7.31 3.00
C ASN A 131 -18.20 -8.54 3.12
N ILE A 132 -17.87 -9.47 4.02
CA ILE A 132 -18.69 -10.66 4.27
C ILE A 132 -20.00 -10.34 4.98
N ASP A 133 -19.99 -9.36 5.85
CA ASP A 133 -21.11 -8.98 6.69
C ASP A 133 -20.97 -7.52 7.13
N SER A 134 -21.90 -6.67 6.69
CA SER A 134 -21.90 -5.24 7.02
C SER A 134 -22.36 -4.94 8.46
N GLU A 135 -22.99 -5.89 9.15
CA GLU A 135 -23.34 -5.76 10.56
C GLU A 135 -22.14 -6.09 11.47
N GLU A 136 -21.29 -7.05 11.05
CA GLU A 136 -20.08 -7.43 11.77
C GLU A 136 -18.90 -6.47 11.49
N PHE A 137 -18.77 -5.99 10.23
CA PHE A 137 -17.68 -5.13 9.79
C PHE A 137 -18.22 -3.86 9.13
N ALA A 138 -17.92 -2.70 9.71
CA ALA A 138 -18.37 -1.42 9.18
C ALA A 138 -17.76 -1.09 7.82
N THR A 139 -16.55 -1.62 7.51
CA THR A 139 -15.86 -1.38 6.23
C THR A 139 -15.21 -2.64 5.69
N LYS A 140 -14.96 -2.66 4.36
CA LYS A 140 -14.18 -3.72 3.70
C LYS A 140 -12.78 -3.86 4.31
N ALA A 141 -12.15 -2.75 4.63
CA ALA A 141 -10.82 -2.72 5.24
C ALA A 141 -10.79 -3.44 6.61
N GLN A 142 -11.85 -3.30 7.42
CA GLN A 142 -11.97 -4.03 8.69
C GLN A 142 -12.05 -5.54 8.46
N PHE A 143 -12.83 -5.98 7.49
CA PHE A 143 -12.93 -7.40 7.13
C PHE A 143 -11.59 -7.93 6.60
N HIS A 144 -10.93 -7.23 5.68
CA HIS A 144 -9.61 -7.60 5.16
C HIS A 144 -8.58 -7.79 6.26
N PHE A 145 -8.53 -6.85 7.20
CA PHE A 145 -7.65 -6.92 8.36
C PHE A 145 -7.97 -8.12 9.27
N GLN A 146 -9.24 -8.34 9.58
CA GLN A 146 -9.66 -9.44 10.46
C GLN A 146 -9.39 -10.80 9.83
N TYR A 147 -9.69 -10.95 8.54
CA TYR A 147 -9.40 -12.17 7.80
C TYR A 147 -7.89 -12.45 7.78
N LEU A 148 -7.05 -11.46 7.47
CA LEU A 148 -5.60 -11.59 7.51
C LEU A 148 -5.11 -12.02 8.89
N ARG A 149 -5.60 -11.41 9.96
CA ARG A 149 -5.27 -11.81 11.33
C ARG A 149 -5.62 -13.27 11.61
N CYS A 150 -6.80 -13.71 11.19
CA CYS A 150 -7.24 -15.09 11.35
C CYS A 150 -6.28 -16.08 10.68
N VAL A 151 -5.85 -15.79 9.45
CA VAL A 151 -4.86 -16.60 8.72
C VAL A 151 -3.50 -16.61 9.40
N MET A 152 -3.04 -15.45 9.85
CA MET A 152 -1.76 -15.34 10.57
C MET A 152 -1.77 -16.11 11.90
N GLN A 153 -2.86 -16.01 12.67
CA GLN A 153 -3.03 -16.77 13.92
C GLN A 153 -3.02 -18.28 13.68
N GLU A 154 -3.61 -18.75 12.60
CA GLU A 154 -3.57 -20.17 12.20
C GLU A 154 -2.12 -20.69 11.99
N ARG A 155 -1.19 -19.79 11.70
CA ARG A 155 0.25 -20.04 11.56
C ARG A 155 1.06 -19.70 12.81
N ASN A 156 0.40 -19.37 13.94
CA ASN A 156 1.04 -18.84 15.14
C ASN A 156 1.84 -17.53 14.89
N ILE A 157 1.46 -16.75 13.90
CA ILE A 157 2.06 -15.46 13.59
C ILE A 157 1.21 -14.37 14.24
N ARG A 158 1.85 -13.49 15.02
CA ARG A 158 1.19 -12.31 15.59
C ARG A 158 1.35 -11.14 14.65
N TYR A 159 0.24 -10.73 14.03
CA TYR A 159 0.18 -9.55 13.18
C TYR A 159 -0.67 -8.45 13.82
N SER A 160 -0.17 -7.23 13.76
CA SER A 160 -0.93 -6.01 14.06
C SER A 160 -0.39 -4.86 13.22
N LYS A 161 -1.19 -3.81 13.02
CA LYS A 161 -0.76 -2.60 12.28
C LYS A 161 0.48 -1.95 12.91
N ASN A 162 0.61 -2.02 14.25
CA ASN A 162 1.75 -1.47 14.98
C ASN A 162 2.99 -2.38 14.97
N ASN A 163 2.82 -3.66 14.62
CA ASN A 163 3.93 -4.62 14.49
C ASN A 163 3.78 -5.46 13.21
N PRO A 164 4.07 -4.87 12.03
CA PRO A 164 3.93 -5.53 10.73
C PRO A 164 5.18 -6.33 10.31
N LYS A 165 6.12 -6.61 11.22
CA LYS A 165 7.42 -7.23 10.93
C LYS A 165 7.31 -8.49 10.06
N GLU A 166 6.32 -9.34 10.32
CA GLU A 166 6.16 -10.63 9.64
C GLU A 166 5.72 -10.48 8.17
N VAL A 167 5.11 -9.35 7.81
CA VAL A 167 4.66 -9.05 6.44
C VAL A 167 5.59 -8.06 5.72
N CYS A 168 6.50 -7.39 6.46
CA CYS A 168 7.40 -6.38 5.92
C CYS A 168 8.83 -6.93 5.77
N ASN A 169 8.99 -8.03 5.03
CA ASN A 169 10.30 -8.62 4.75
C ASN A 169 10.45 -9.01 3.26
N LEU A 170 11.69 -9.23 2.84
CA LEU A 170 12.01 -9.48 1.43
C LEU A 170 11.30 -10.71 0.87
N LYS A 171 11.25 -11.81 1.62
CA LYS A 171 10.59 -13.05 1.16
C LYS A 171 9.09 -12.83 0.95
N TYR A 172 8.47 -11.98 1.78
CA TYR A 172 7.06 -11.64 1.62
C TYR A 172 6.83 -10.82 0.36
N LEU A 173 7.70 -9.84 0.10
CA LEU A 173 7.67 -9.02 -1.10
C LEU A 173 7.89 -9.86 -2.37
N GLU A 174 8.81 -10.81 -2.36
CA GLU A 174 9.05 -11.73 -3.48
C GLU A 174 7.79 -12.52 -3.85
N GLU A 175 7.03 -13.02 -2.87
CA GLU A 175 5.78 -13.74 -3.13
C GLU A 175 4.69 -12.82 -3.69
N LEU A 176 4.61 -11.58 -3.22
CA LEU A 176 3.71 -10.57 -3.76
C LEU A 176 4.03 -10.26 -5.23
N ILE A 177 5.32 -10.05 -5.55
CA ILE A 177 5.79 -9.84 -6.93
C ILE A 177 5.47 -11.06 -7.80
N ASN A 178 5.75 -12.27 -7.31
CA ASN A 178 5.45 -13.51 -8.01
C ASN A 178 3.95 -13.65 -8.32
N ARG A 179 3.08 -13.33 -7.36
CA ARG A 179 1.64 -13.35 -7.56
C ARG A 179 1.22 -12.36 -8.63
N PHE A 180 1.64 -11.11 -8.51
CA PHE A 180 1.34 -10.08 -9.49
C PHE A 180 1.77 -10.49 -10.90
N ASN A 181 3.01 -10.94 -11.06
CA ASN A 181 3.55 -11.33 -12.37
C ASN A 181 2.81 -12.53 -13.00
N LYS A 182 2.34 -13.47 -12.18
CA LYS A 182 1.66 -14.68 -12.68
C LYS A 182 0.19 -14.51 -12.96
N THR A 183 -0.49 -13.65 -12.22
CA THR A 183 -1.95 -13.56 -12.24
C THR A 183 -2.49 -12.18 -12.61
N GLY A 184 -1.69 -11.13 -12.52
CA GLY A 184 -2.15 -9.75 -12.62
C GLY A 184 -2.93 -9.25 -11.39
N HIS A 185 -3.10 -10.09 -10.36
CA HIS A 185 -3.80 -9.70 -9.13
C HIS A 185 -3.07 -8.56 -8.41
N ILE A 186 -3.80 -7.85 -7.57
CA ILE A 186 -3.29 -6.73 -6.77
C ILE A 186 -2.69 -5.66 -7.68
N SER A 187 -3.54 -5.17 -8.58
CA SER A 187 -3.16 -4.24 -9.64
C SER A 187 -2.61 -2.91 -9.11
N SER A 188 -3.06 -2.47 -7.93
CA SER A 188 -2.57 -1.26 -7.26
C SER A 188 -1.10 -1.43 -6.84
N PHE A 189 -0.72 -2.59 -6.28
CA PHE A 189 0.68 -2.93 -6.04
C PHE A 189 1.48 -2.95 -7.35
N GLY A 190 0.91 -3.51 -8.42
CA GLY A 190 1.57 -3.59 -9.73
C GLY A 190 1.97 -2.23 -10.29
N ARG A 191 1.15 -1.19 -10.09
CA ARG A 191 1.48 0.19 -10.47
C ARG A 191 2.66 0.74 -9.66
N TRP A 192 2.61 0.59 -8.35
CA TRP A 192 3.70 0.97 -7.45
C TRP A 192 5.00 0.25 -7.80
N TYR A 193 4.94 -1.06 -7.99
CA TYR A 193 6.10 -1.89 -8.34
C TYR A 193 6.74 -1.46 -9.68
N LYS A 194 5.93 -1.20 -10.71
CA LYS A 194 6.41 -0.70 -12.00
C LYS A 194 7.07 0.68 -11.88
N PHE A 195 6.51 1.56 -11.08
CA PHE A 195 7.11 2.87 -10.82
C PHE A 195 8.49 2.73 -10.19
N ILE A 196 8.63 1.98 -9.10
CA ILE A 196 9.92 1.78 -8.41
C ILE A 196 10.96 1.09 -9.30
N THR A 197 10.56 0.10 -10.10
CA THR A 197 11.49 -0.57 -11.03
C THR A 197 11.94 0.36 -12.16
N ASN A 198 11.07 1.23 -12.65
CA ASN A 198 11.42 2.22 -13.68
C ASN A 198 12.36 3.32 -13.14
N LEU A 199 12.23 3.70 -11.87
CA LEU A 199 13.19 4.60 -11.22
C LEU A 199 14.59 3.98 -11.20
N LYS A 200 14.74 2.70 -10.85
CA LYS A 200 16.02 1.99 -10.84
C LYS A 200 16.70 1.98 -12.20
N LEU A 201 15.93 1.77 -13.28
CA LEU A 201 16.47 1.73 -14.64
C LEU A 201 17.01 3.08 -15.13
N LYS A 202 16.47 4.19 -14.62
CA LYS A 202 16.93 5.55 -14.97
C LYS A 202 18.21 5.96 -14.22
N VAL A 203 18.43 5.44 -13.05
CA VAL A 203 19.58 5.75 -12.19
C VAL A 203 20.80 4.88 -12.54
N GLY A 204 20.61 3.75 -13.20
CA GLY A 204 21.67 2.81 -13.59
C GLY A 204 22.34 3.08 -14.94
N LYS A 205 22.05 4.24 -15.56
CA LYS A 205 22.71 4.76 -16.78
C LYS A 205 23.50 6.01 -16.44
#